data_913bf0507fe311a2e21184ebddca91f8
#
_entry.id   913bf0507fe311a2e21184ebddca91f8
#
_cell.length_a   1.000
_cell.length_b   1.000
_cell.length_c   1.000
_cell.angle_alpha   90.00
_cell.angle_beta   90.00
_cell.angle_gamma   90.00
#
_symmetry.space_group_name_H-M   'P 1'
#
loop_
_entity.id
_entity.type
_entity.pdbx_description
1 polymer ?
#
loop_
_entity_poly.entity_id
_entity_poly.type
_entity_poly.pdbx_seq_one_letter_code
_entity_poly.pdbx_strand_id
1 'polypeptide(L)'
;MNKHDQLAIIKEDFVNCQQVLLAIGDETRQSILLVLMGTDCQTGLRVGEITEQTHLSRPAVSHHLKILRDAGIILMRKEGTKNFYYINVRTKLSLLKTLVLDIEKLMKDFY
;
A
#
# COMPACT_ATOMS: atom_id res chain seq x y z
N MET A 1 -7.41 25.21 16.46
CA MET A 1 -6.00 25.08 15.99
C MET A 1 -5.80 26.03 14.83
N ASN A 2 -4.73 26.82 14.84
CA ASN A 2 -4.46 27.77 13.78
C ASN A 2 -3.85 27.08 12.55
N LYS A 3 -3.79 27.81 11.43
CA LYS A 3 -3.30 27.26 10.16
C LYS A 3 -1.87 26.75 10.26
N HIS A 4 -1.01 27.45 10.98
CA HIS A 4 0.39 27.07 11.17
C HIS A 4 0.49 25.68 11.85
N ASP A 5 -0.30 25.46 12.89
CA ASP A 5 -0.32 24.18 13.61
C ASP A 5 -0.88 23.06 12.75
N GLN A 6 -1.91 23.34 11.97
CA GLN A 6 -2.47 22.34 11.04
C GLN A 6 -1.48 21.96 9.95
N LEU A 7 -0.73 22.93 9.42
CA LEU A 7 0.32 22.65 8.42
C LEU A 7 1.44 21.78 9.00
N ALA A 8 1.81 22.01 10.26
CA ALA A 8 2.83 21.20 10.93
C ALA A 8 2.37 19.73 11.06
N ILE A 9 1.11 19.50 11.40
CA ILE A 9 0.53 18.16 11.49
C ILE A 9 0.53 17.48 10.11
N ILE A 10 0.11 18.19 9.07
CA ILE A 10 0.08 17.64 7.71
C ILE A 10 1.49 17.27 7.23
N LYS A 11 2.48 18.10 7.54
CA LYS A 11 3.87 17.80 7.20
C LYS A 11 4.32 16.49 7.85
N GLU A 12 3.97 16.29 9.11
CA GLU A 12 4.27 15.05 9.82
C GLU A 12 3.52 13.86 9.20
N ASP A 13 2.26 14.06 8.82
CA ASP A 13 1.48 13.02 8.15
C ASP A 13 2.14 12.56 6.86
N PHE A 14 2.66 13.50 6.04
CA PHE A 14 3.38 13.16 4.82
C PHE A 14 4.62 12.29 5.13
N VAL A 15 5.39 12.66 6.14
CA VAL A 15 6.57 11.88 6.55
C VAL A 15 6.15 10.47 6.95
N ASN A 16 5.08 10.34 7.73
CA ASN A 16 4.63 9.05 8.28
C ASN A 16 4.09 8.12 7.21
N CYS A 17 3.49 8.64 6.15
CA CYS A 17 2.90 7.81 5.10
C CYS A 17 3.65 7.84 3.76
N GLN A 18 4.85 8.41 3.73
CA GLN A 18 5.62 8.56 2.49
C GLN A 18 5.85 7.23 1.78
N GLN A 19 6.23 6.19 2.51
CA GLN A 19 6.50 4.88 1.94
C GLN A 19 5.24 4.26 1.33
N VAL A 20 4.11 4.41 2.00
CA VAL A 20 2.80 3.95 1.51
C VAL A 20 2.41 4.71 0.24
N LEU A 21 2.55 6.04 0.25
CA LEU A 21 2.25 6.87 -0.91
C LEU A 21 3.05 6.46 -2.14
N LEU A 22 4.35 6.25 -1.97
CA LEU A 22 5.23 5.83 -3.07
C LEU A 22 4.85 4.45 -3.59
N ALA A 23 4.52 3.52 -2.69
CA ALA A 23 4.17 2.16 -3.08
C ALA A 23 2.87 2.11 -3.88
N ILE A 24 1.82 2.83 -3.46
CA ILE A 24 0.53 2.82 -4.15
C ILE A 24 0.45 3.80 -5.33
N GLY A 25 1.44 4.67 -5.47
CA GLY A 25 1.48 5.68 -6.53
C GLY A 25 1.93 5.15 -7.89
N ASP A 26 2.12 3.85 -8.03
CA ASP A 26 2.57 3.20 -9.27
C ASP A 26 1.43 2.36 -9.84
N GLU A 27 1.11 2.58 -11.10
CA GLU A 27 0.01 1.91 -11.80
C GLU A 27 0.18 0.38 -11.82
N THR A 28 1.41 -0.10 -12.04
CA THR A 28 1.69 -1.53 -12.05
C THR A 28 1.44 -2.15 -10.69
N ARG A 29 1.87 -1.49 -9.62
CA ARG A 29 1.60 -1.98 -8.26
C ARG A 29 0.12 -1.94 -7.91
N GLN A 30 -0.61 -0.96 -8.42
CA GLN A 30 -2.08 -0.93 -8.27
C GLN A 30 -2.72 -2.16 -8.90
N SER A 31 -2.25 -2.58 -10.09
CA SER A 31 -2.74 -3.79 -10.74
C SER A 31 -2.47 -5.04 -9.91
N ILE A 32 -1.30 -5.14 -9.31
CA ILE A 32 -0.95 -6.25 -8.41
C ILE A 32 -1.86 -6.24 -7.17
N LEU A 33 -2.08 -5.08 -6.58
CA LEU A 33 -2.96 -4.95 -5.42
C LEU A 33 -4.39 -5.39 -5.74
N LEU A 34 -4.90 -5.02 -6.91
CA LEU A 34 -6.23 -5.45 -7.34
C LEU A 34 -6.32 -6.97 -7.47
N VAL A 35 -5.30 -7.60 -8.02
CA VAL A 35 -5.24 -9.06 -8.12
C VAL A 35 -5.21 -9.70 -6.72
N LEU A 36 -4.43 -9.15 -5.79
CA LEU A 36 -4.38 -9.65 -4.41
C LEU A 36 -5.68 -9.42 -3.65
N MET A 37 -6.39 -8.34 -3.95
CA MET A 37 -7.71 -8.07 -3.35
C MET A 37 -8.76 -9.09 -3.81
N GLY A 38 -8.52 -9.79 -4.91
CA GLY A 38 -9.38 -10.86 -5.39
C GLY A 38 -9.25 -12.16 -4.61
N THR A 39 -8.27 -12.27 -3.71
CA THR A 39 -8.10 -13.42 -2.82
C THR A 39 -8.23 -12.97 -1.37
N ASP A 40 -8.22 -13.91 -0.43
CA ASP A 40 -8.25 -13.62 1.00
C ASP A 40 -6.89 -13.92 1.64
N CYS A 41 -6.73 -13.55 2.93
CA CYS A 41 -5.48 -13.74 3.64
C CYS A 41 -5.18 -15.21 3.96
N GLN A 42 -6.17 -16.08 3.94
CA GLN A 42 -5.98 -17.52 4.17
C GLN A 42 -5.46 -18.21 2.91
N THR A 43 -5.95 -17.82 1.76
CA THR A 43 -5.55 -18.39 0.47
C THR A 43 -4.26 -17.77 -0.04
N GLY A 44 -4.26 -16.45 -0.26
CA GLY A 44 -3.12 -15.76 -0.84
C GLY A 44 -2.85 -16.17 -2.29
N LEU A 45 -1.84 -15.57 -2.89
CA LEU A 45 -1.42 -15.88 -4.26
C LEU A 45 0.10 -16.05 -4.33
N ARG A 46 0.52 -16.97 -5.17
CA ARG A 46 1.94 -17.19 -5.48
C ARG A 46 2.36 -16.26 -6.62
N VAL A 47 3.67 -16.01 -6.74
CA VAL A 47 4.21 -15.17 -7.82
C VAL A 47 3.72 -15.63 -9.19
N GLY A 48 3.72 -16.95 -9.46
CA GLY A 48 3.27 -17.49 -10.75
C GLY A 48 1.82 -17.14 -11.06
N GLU A 49 0.95 -17.19 -10.06
CA GLU A 49 -0.46 -16.83 -10.22
C GLU A 49 -0.64 -15.33 -10.49
N ILE A 50 0.17 -14.50 -9.83
CA ILE A 50 0.15 -13.06 -10.05
C ILE A 50 0.65 -12.72 -11.46
N THR A 51 1.70 -13.39 -11.94
CA THR A 51 2.19 -13.17 -13.31
C THR A 51 1.14 -13.52 -14.35
N GLU A 52 0.43 -14.62 -14.15
CA GLU A 52 -0.64 -15.02 -15.07
C GLU A 52 -1.74 -13.98 -15.17
N GLN A 53 -2.12 -13.35 -14.05
CA GLN A 53 -3.20 -12.38 -14.02
C GLN A 53 -2.77 -10.97 -14.43
N THR A 54 -1.49 -10.63 -14.31
CA THR A 54 -0.98 -9.29 -14.64
C THR A 54 -0.22 -9.23 -15.96
N HIS A 55 0.14 -10.37 -16.53
CA HIS A 55 0.97 -10.48 -17.73
C HIS A 55 2.37 -9.85 -17.59
N LEU A 56 2.82 -9.69 -16.34
CA LEU A 56 4.15 -9.19 -16.03
C LEU A 56 5.15 -10.35 -15.93
N SER A 57 6.43 -10.05 -16.06
CA SER A 57 7.47 -11.06 -15.81
C SER A 57 7.59 -11.38 -14.32
N ARG A 58 8.11 -12.56 -14.00
CA ARG A 58 8.35 -12.93 -12.59
C ARG A 58 9.29 -11.97 -11.88
N PRO A 59 10.43 -11.55 -12.49
CA PRO A 59 11.30 -10.56 -11.84
C PRO A 59 10.58 -9.24 -11.54
N ALA A 60 9.73 -8.77 -12.46
CA ALA A 60 8.98 -7.54 -12.25
C ALA A 60 7.98 -7.68 -11.10
N VAL A 61 7.21 -8.78 -11.06
CA VAL A 61 6.28 -9.07 -9.97
C VAL A 61 7.02 -9.14 -8.63
N SER A 62 8.12 -9.89 -8.57
CA SER A 62 8.90 -10.03 -7.35
C SER A 62 9.42 -8.68 -6.85
N HIS A 63 9.87 -7.81 -7.75
CA HIS A 63 10.35 -6.47 -7.43
C HIS A 63 9.22 -5.63 -6.82
N HIS A 64 8.05 -5.59 -7.46
CA HIS A 64 6.91 -4.82 -6.98
C HIS A 64 6.34 -5.37 -5.66
N LEU A 65 6.31 -6.69 -5.49
CA LEU A 65 5.89 -7.31 -4.23
C LEU A 65 6.80 -6.91 -3.08
N LYS A 66 8.11 -6.83 -3.31
CA LYS A 66 9.05 -6.38 -2.28
C LYS A 66 8.76 -4.96 -1.84
N ILE A 67 8.51 -4.05 -2.78
CA ILE A 67 8.17 -2.65 -2.47
C ILE A 67 6.88 -2.59 -1.63
N LEU A 68 5.86 -3.34 -2.02
CA LEU A 68 4.59 -3.40 -1.30
C LEU A 68 4.74 -3.99 0.11
N ARG A 69 5.58 -5.01 0.26
CA ARG A 69 5.86 -5.60 1.58
C ARG A 69 6.63 -4.63 2.47
N ASP A 70 7.66 -3.98 1.93
CA ASP A 70 8.46 -3.02 2.69
C ASP A 70 7.61 -1.85 3.18
N ALA A 71 6.57 -1.49 2.43
CA ALA A 71 5.61 -0.47 2.82
C ALA A 71 4.53 -0.96 3.79
N GLY A 72 4.52 -2.26 4.09
CA GLY A 72 3.56 -2.86 5.02
C GLY A 72 2.15 -3.03 4.46
N ILE A 73 1.97 -2.92 3.14
CA ILE A 73 0.65 -3.05 2.50
C ILE A 73 0.27 -4.50 2.30
N ILE A 74 1.23 -5.35 2.03
CA ILE A 74 1.02 -6.79 1.85
C ILE A 74 1.92 -7.58 2.78
N LEU A 75 1.53 -8.82 3.03
CA LEU A 75 2.31 -9.79 3.80
C LEU A 75 2.58 -11.02 2.95
N MET A 76 3.51 -11.82 3.40
CA MET A 76 3.85 -13.07 2.75
C MET A 76 3.91 -14.17 3.79
N ARG A 77 3.31 -15.31 3.47
CA ARG A 77 3.34 -16.52 4.28
C ARG A 77 4.12 -17.59 3.51
N LYS A 78 5.04 -18.24 4.20
CA LYS A 78 5.78 -19.36 3.62
C LYS A 78 5.19 -20.69 4.08
N GLU A 79 4.87 -21.56 3.11
CA GLU A 79 4.40 -22.91 3.36
C GLU A 79 5.29 -23.87 2.56
N GLY A 80 6.21 -24.57 3.26
CA GLY A 80 7.24 -25.37 2.62
C GLY A 80 8.16 -24.49 1.78
N THR A 81 8.22 -24.73 0.47
CA THR A 81 9.00 -23.94 -0.47
C THR A 81 8.16 -22.88 -1.19
N LYS A 82 6.88 -22.75 -0.84
CA LYS A 82 5.94 -21.87 -1.53
C LYS A 82 5.69 -20.61 -0.71
N ASN A 83 5.70 -19.46 -1.40
CA ASN A 83 5.40 -18.16 -0.82
C ASN A 83 4.02 -17.69 -1.28
N PHE A 84 3.17 -17.36 -0.34
CA PHE A 84 1.81 -16.87 -0.59
C PHE A 84 1.71 -15.42 -0.13
N TYR A 85 1.31 -14.54 -1.05
CA TYR A 85 1.18 -13.11 -0.81
C TYR A 85 -0.30 -12.76 -0.61
N TYR A 86 -0.57 -11.83 0.30
CA TYR A 86 -1.94 -11.40 0.61
C TYR A 86 -1.93 -9.99 1.20
N ILE A 87 -3.09 -9.34 1.16
CA ILE A 87 -3.25 -7.99 1.70
C ILE A 87 -3.12 -8.02 3.23
N ASN A 88 -2.36 -7.08 3.77
CA ASN A 88 -2.26 -6.88 5.20
C ASN A 88 -3.47 -6.08 5.68
N VAL A 89 -4.42 -6.74 6.36
CA VAL A 89 -5.64 -6.07 6.85
C VAL A 89 -5.36 -5.02 7.93
N ARG A 90 -4.15 -5.06 8.53
CA ARG A 90 -3.69 -4.06 9.50
C ARG A 90 -2.66 -3.12 8.87
N THR A 91 -2.87 -2.79 7.60
CA THR A 91 -1.93 -1.99 6.83
C THR A 91 -1.82 -0.56 7.32
N LYS A 92 -0.68 0.07 7.00
CA LYS A 92 -0.44 1.49 7.22
C LYS A 92 -1.23 2.40 6.26
N LEU A 93 -2.14 1.85 5.46
CA LEU A 93 -3.06 2.65 4.63
C LEU A 93 -3.89 3.61 5.48
N SER A 94 -4.11 3.30 6.74
CA SER A 94 -4.78 4.22 7.68
C SER A 94 -4.05 5.55 7.84
N LEU A 95 -2.73 5.57 7.67
CA LEU A 95 -1.93 6.80 7.72
C LEU A 95 -2.27 7.70 6.54
N LEU A 96 -2.56 7.12 5.38
CA LEU A 96 -2.99 7.86 4.20
C LEU A 96 -4.36 8.50 4.44
N LYS A 97 -5.27 7.78 5.07
CA LYS A 97 -6.57 8.31 5.45
C LYS A 97 -6.42 9.53 6.37
N THR A 98 -5.57 9.43 7.38
CA THR A 98 -5.29 10.54 8.31
C THR A 98 -4.77 11.76 7.55
N LEU A 99 -3.83 11.58 6.63
CA LEU A 99 -3.30 12.66 5.80
C LEU A 99 -4.43 13.35 5.03
N VAL A 100 -5.28 12.58 4.36
CA VAL A 100 -6.38 13.13 3.55
C VAL A 100 -7.35 13.91 4.43
N LEU A 101 -7.72 13.35 5.59
CA LEU A 101 -8.64 14.03 6.53
C LEU A 101 -8.07 15.33 7.05
N ASP A 102 -6.78 15.36 7.38
CA ASP A 102 -6.13 16.57 7.89
C ASP A 102 -6.01 17.64 6.81
N ILE A 103 -5.74 17.25 5.56
CA ILE A 103 -5.73 18.19 4.43
C ILE A 103 -7.13 18.76 4.22
N GLU A 104 -8.16 17.92 4.19
CA GLU A 104 -9.55 18.35 4.01
C GLU A 104 -9.98 19.32 5.10
N LYS A 105 -9.59 19.05 6.35
CA LYS A 105 -9.91 19.92 7.48
C LYS A 105 -9.27 21.31 7.31
N LEU A 106 -8.00 21.35 6.90
CA LEU A 106 -7.32 22.62 6.65
C LEU A 106 -8.01 23.40 5.54
N MET A 107 -8.38 22.71 4.45
CA MET A 107 -9.08 23.35 3.34
C MET A 107 -10.43 23.90 3.78
N LYS A 108 -11.16 23.15 4.58
CA LYS A 108 -12.47 23.57 5.12
C LYS A 108 -12.34 24.81 6.01
N ASP A 109 -11.31 24.84 6.85
CA ASP A 109 -11.14 25.91 7.83
C ASP A 109 -10.60 27.20 7.22
N PHE A 110 -9.84 27.15 6.11
CA PHE A 110 -9.09 28.29 5.59
C PHE A 110 -9.28 28.60 4.09
N TYR A 111 -10.09 27.82 3.39
CA TYR A 111 -10.31 28.04 1.92
C TYR A 111 -11.80 28.24 1.56
#